data_ac600e35389abcb18fa35dd3cce1a9ab
#
_entry.id   ac600e35389abcb18fa35dd3cce1a9ab
#
_cell.length_a   1.000
_cell.length_b   1.000
_cell.length_c   1.000
_cell.angle_alpha   90.00
_cell.angle_beta   90.00
_cell.angle_gamma   90.00
#
_symmetry.space_group_name_H-M   'P 1'
#
loop_
_entity.id
_entity.type
_entity.pdbx_description
1 polymer ?
#
loop_
_entity_poly.entity_id
_entity_poly.type
_entity_poly.pdbx_seq_one_letter_code
_entity_poly.pdbx_strand_id
1 'polypeptide(L)'
;MRKTKPKKRILLPDPKFNDTLVTRFVNNLMYGGNKSTAYGIFYDAVARVEDKTKENGLDMWKKAMTNVMPTVEVKSRRVGGATFQIPSEIRPDRRIALTIKWLISYSRNRNEKSMAERLAGEIIAASKGEGAAVKKKEDTHRMAEANKAFSHFRA
;
A
#
# COMPACT_ATOMS: atom_id res chain seq x y z
N MET A 1 -28.38 -9.54 2.88
CA MET A 1 -27.61 -8.29 2.68
C MET A 1 -27.29 -7.66 4.03
N ARG A 2 -26.07 -7.14 4.25
CA ARG A 2 -25.72 -6.40 5.49
C ARG A 2 -26.46 -5.06 5.50
N LYS A 3 -27.42 -4.89 6.40
CA LYS A 3 -28.16 -3.62 6.60
C LYS A 3 -27.27 -2.55 7.27
N THR A 4 -26.37 -2.94 8.16
CA THR A 4 -25.54 -2.02 8.96
C THR A 4 -24.07 -2.11 8.57
N LYS A 5 -23.40 -0.96 8.45
CA LYS A 5 -21.95 -0.89 8.29
C LYS A 5 -21.28 -1.14 9.66
N PRO A 6 -20.13 -1.86 9.69
CA PRO A 6 -19.39 -2.03 10.94
C PRO A 6 -18.90 -0.67 11.46
N LYS A 7 -18.92 -0.50 12.79
CA LYS A 7 -18.38 0.70 13.44
C LYS A 7 -16.88 0.80 13.12
N LYS A 8 -16.41 1.97 12.70
CA LYS A 8 -14.99 2.23 12.52
C LYS A 8 -14.29 2.24 13.89
N ARG A 9 -13.24 1.43 14.04
CA ARG A 9 -12.41 1.45 15.25
C ARG A 9 -11.49 2.68 15.23
N ILE A 10 -11.36 3.33 16.37
CA ILE A 10 -10.41 4.44 16.55
C ILE A 10 -9.00 3.81 16.62
N LEU A 11 -8.11 4.29 15.78
CA LEU A 11 -6.70 3.89 15.81
C LEU A 11 -5.93 4.94 16.63
N LEU A 12 -5.20 4.45 17.63
CA LEU A 12 -4.26 5.29 18.38
C LEU A 12 -3.03 5.58 17.49
N PRO A 13 -2.45 6.76 17.59
CA PRO A 13 -1.24 7.11 16.86
C PRO A 13 -0.05 6.26 17.34
N ASP A 14 0.99 6.21 16.51
CA ASP A 14 2.22 5.49 16.82
C ASP A 14 2.99 6.19 17.97
N PRO A 15 3.58 5.41 18.92
CA PRO A 15 4.28 5.99 20.06
C PRO A 15 5.52 6.83 19.70
N LYS A 16 6.23 6.48 18.62
CA LYS A 16 7.49 7.14 18.22
C LYS A 16 7.25 8.36 17.33
N PHE A 17 6.41 8.21 16.32
CA PHE A 17 6.19 9.26 15.31
C PHE A 17 4.85 9.99 15.46
N ASN A 18 4.01 9.58 16.41
CA ASN A 18 2.68 10.14 16.66
C ASN A 18 1.79 10.21 15.40
N ASP A 19 1.91 9.23 14.51
CA ASP A 19 1.21 9.17 13.23
C ASP A 19 0.30 7.94 13.14
N THR A 20 -0.99 8.15 12.87
CA THR A 20 -1.98 7.08 12.70
C THR A 20 -1.77 6.24 11.45
N LEU A 21 -1.12 6.82 10.41
CA LEU A 21 -0.79 6.09 9.19
C LEU A 21 0.28 5.02 9.45
N VAL A 22 1.24 5.32 10.32
CA VAL A 22 2.25 4.35 10.77
C VAL A 22 1.57 3.19 11.50
N THR A 23 0.64 3.48 12.42
CA THR A 23 -0.14 2.44 13.11
C THR A 23 -0.91 1.55 12.12
N ARG A 24 -1.54 2.14 11.10
CA ARG A 24 -2.22 1.38 10.03
C ARG A 24 -1.25 0.48 9.26
N PHE A 25 -0.06 0.99 8.94
CA PHE A 25 0.97 0.23 8.25
C PHE A 25 1.46 -0.95 9.09
N VAL A 26 1.82 -0.71 10.35
CA VAL A 26 2.28 -1.74 11.29
C VAL A 26 1.22 -2.82 11.52
N ASN A 27 -0.05 -2.44 11.65
CA ASN A 27 -1.14 -3.40 11.78
C ASN A 27 -1.29 -4.33 10.55
N ASN A 28 -0.94 -3.87 9.34
CA ASN A 28 -0.92 -4.69 8.13
C ASN A 28 0.39 -5.48 7.96
N LEU A 29 1.49 -4.99 8.52
CA LEU A 29 2.77 -5.68 8.51
C LEU A 29 2.78 -6.86 9.50
N MET A 30 2.02 -6.77 10.57
CA MET A 30 1.94 -7.74 11.65
C MET A 30 1.44 -9.11 11.18
N TYR A 31 2.07 -10.17 11.71
CA TYR A 31 1.62 -11.55 11.62
C TYR A 31 1.31 -12.12 13.00
N GLY A 32 0.31 -12.97 13.10
CA GLY A 32 0.00 -13.72 14.31
C GLY A 32 -0.28 -12.88 15.56
N GLY A 33 -0.58 -11.57 15.40
CA GLY A 33 -0.81 -10.67 16.53
C GLY A 33 0.47 -10.07 17.15
N ASN A 34 1.67 -10.39 16.63
CA ASN A 34 2.96 -9.92 17.16
C ASN A 34 3.22 -8.45 16.78
N LYS A 35 2.54 -7.54 17.45
CA LYS A 35 2.56 -6.11 17.13
C LYS A 35 3.88 -5.44 17.48
N SER A 36 4.50 -5.81 18.61
CA SER A 36 5.81 -5.29 19.04
C SER A 36 6.90 -5.57 18.01
N THR A 37 6.95 -6.82 17.51
CA THR A 37 7.89 -7.23 16.46
C THR A 37 7.65 -6.42 15.16
N ALA A 38 6.40 -6.19 14.79
CA ALA A 38 6.07 -5.41 13.60
C ALA A 38 6.50 -3.93 13.73
N TYR A 39 6.36 -3.34 14.92
CA TYR A 39 6.92 -2.01 15.22
C TYR A 39 8.43 -1.99 15.10
N GLY A 40 9.12 -2.98 15.70
CA GLY A 40 10.59 -3.11 15.59
C GLY A 40 11.03 -3.14 14.13
N ILE A 41 10.43 -4.01 13.31
CA ILE A 41 10.72 -4.10 11.88
C ILE A 41 10.53 -2.75 11.16
N PHE A 42 9.45 -2.05 11.45
CA PHE A 42 9.18 -0.76 10.81
C PHE A 42 10.20 0.31 11.23
N TYR A 43 10.51 0.42 12.52
CA TYR A 43 11.49 1.39 13.02
C TYR A 43 12.89 1.12 12.50
N ASP A 44 13.32 -0.14 12.47
CA ASP A 44 14.60 -0.55 11.90
C ASP A 44 14.65 -0.25 10.38
N ALA A 45 13.55 -0.47 9.67
CA ALA A 45 13.48 -0.14 8.26
C ALA A 45 13.62 1.36 8.02
N VAL A 46 12.92 2.20 8.77
CA VAL A 46 13.00 3.67 8.67
C VAL A 46 14.42 4.15 9.00
N ALA A 47 15.05 3.64 10.08
CA ALA A 47 16.41 3.97 10.43
C ALA A 47 17.41 3.61 9.30
N ARG A 48 17.25 2.41 8.71
CA ARG A 48 18.08 1.98 7.56
C ARG A 48 17.88 2.84 6.30
N VAL A 49 16.67 3.34 6.08
CA VAL A 49 16.39 4.30 5.00
C VAL A 49 17.17 5.60 5.25
N GLU A 50 17.11 6.12 6.47
CA GLU A 50 17.80 7.33 6.90
C GLU A 50 19.32 7.20 6.76
N ASP A 51 19.89 6.07 7.20
CA ASP A 51 21.32 5.77 7.06
C ASP A 51 21.79 5.75 5.61
N LYS A 52 20.99 5.18 4.71
CA LYS A 52 21.34 5.03 3.28
C LYS A 52 21.09 6.29 2.46
N THR A 53 20.05 7.04 2.75
CA THR A 53 19.65 8.21 1.95
C THR A 53 20.16 9.53 2.54
N LYS A 54 20.48 9.55 3.85
CA LYS A 54 20.81 10.75 4.62
C LYS A 54 19.66 11.77 4.68
N GLU A 55 18.45 11.35 4.36
CA GLU A 55 17.22 12.11 4.46
C GLU A 55 16.36 11.55 5.59
N ASN A 56 15.34 12.31 6.05
CA ASN A 56 14.41 11.82 7.07
C ASN A 56 13.69 10.55 6.59
N GLY A 57 13.89 9.45 7.28
CA GLY A 57 13.37 8.14 6.90
C GLY A 57 11.83 8.08 6.88
N LEU A 58 11.16 8.83 7.78
CA LEU A 58 9.69 8.91 7.79
C LEU A 58 9.15 9.66 6.58
N ASP A 59 9.78 10.75 6.18
CA ASP A 59 9.37 11.54 5.02
C ASP A 59 9.59 10.75 3.73
N MET A 60 10.69 10.00 3.64
CA MET A 60 10.96 9.08 2.53
C MET A 60 9.89 7.99 2.44
N TRP A 61 9.46 7.43 3.58
CA TRP A 61 8.36 6.46 3.61
C TRP A 61 7.04 7.10 3.17
N LYS A 62 6.70 8.31 3.62
CA LYS A 62 5.50 9.03 3.17
C LYS A 62 5.54 9.32 1.67
N LYS A 63 6.70 9.71 1.14
CA LYS A 63 6.91 9.91 -0.30
C LYS A 63 6.72 8.60 -1.07
N ALA A 64 7.27 7.49 -0.58
CA ALA A 64 7.06 6.16 -1.16
C ALA A 64 5.57 5.78 -1.18
N MET A 65 4.84 6.00 -0.07
CA MET A 65 3.40 5.79 0.01
C MET A 65 2.65 6.61 -1.06
N THR A 66 2.99 7.87 -1.24
CA THR A 66 2.37 8.74 -2.26
C THR A 66 2.64 8.24 -3.67
N ASN A 67 3.86 7.83 -3.97
CA ASN A 67 4.25 7.33 -5.29
C ASN A 67 3.57 6.00 -5.65
N VAL A 68 3.32 5.13 -4.69
CA VAL A 68 2.64 3.83 -4.88
C VAL A 68 1.11 3.97 -4.91
N MET A 69 0.55 5.09 -4.44
CA MET A 69 -0.89 5.27 -4.29
C MET A 69 -1.64 5.25 -5.63
N PRO A 70 -2.57 4.28 -5.86
CA PRO A 70 -3.34 4.21 -7.09
C PRO A 70 -4.54 5.16 -7.07
N THR A 71 -4.92 5.69 -8.22
CA THR A 71 -6.14 6.51 -8.39
C THR A 71 -7.32 5.70 -8.91
N VAL A 72 -7.06 4.68 -9.73
CA VAL A 72 -8.06 3.82 -10.36
C VAL A 72 -7.75 2.34 -10.11
N GLU A 73 -8.77 1.52 -10.03
CA GLU A 73 -8.69 0.05 -10.00
C GLU A 73 -9.65 -0.55 -11.04
N VAL A 74 -9.42 -1.81 -11.38
CA VAL A 74 -10.28 -2.55 -12.30
C VAL A 74 -11.12 -3.54 -11.48
N LYS A 75 -12.43 -3.52 -11.68
CA LYS A 75 -13.37 -4.44 -11.03
C LYS A 75 -14.02 -5.34 -12.08
N SER A 76 -14.03 -6.63 -11.82
CA SER A 76 -14.73 -7.59 -12.66
C SER A 76 -16.24 -7.52 -12.41
N ARG A 77 -17.01 -7.40 -13.49
CA ARG A 77 -18.48 -7.45 -13.43
C ARG A 77 -18.99 -8.36 -14.55
N ARG A 78 -19.96 -9.20 -14.23
CA ARG A 78 -20.64 -10.05 -15.21
C ARG A 78 -21.83 -9.32 -15.80
N VAL A 79 -21.85 -9.16 -17.13
CA VAL A 79 -22.94 -8.54 -17.88
C VAL A 79 -23.31 -9.46 -19.03
N GLY A 80 -24.56 -9.90 -19.11
CA GLY A 80 -25.04 -10.75 -20.21
C GLY A 80 -24.28 -12.06 -20.39
N GLY A 81 -23.72 -12.65 -19.29
CA GLY A 81 -22.95 -13.90 -19.35
C GLY A 81 -21.44 -13.71 -19.57
N ALA A 82 -20.99 -12.57 -20.06
CA ALA A 82 -19.57 -12.22 -20.20
C ALA A 82 -19.03 -11.46 -18.98
N THR A 83 -17.76 -11.65 -18.64
CA THR A 83 -17.10 -10.95 -17.55
C THR A 83 -16.27 -9.79 -18.11
N PHE A 84 -16.62 -8.58 -17.71
CA PHE A 84 -15.93 -7.35 -18.11
C PHE A 84 -15.09 -6.80 -16.95
N GLN A 85 -13.96 -6.24 -17.30
CA GLN A 85 -13.08 -5.51 -16.38
C GLN A 85 -13.41 -4.01 -16.46
N ILE A 86 -14.07 -3.48 -15.42
CA ILE A 86 -14.57 -2.10 -15.44
C ILE A 86 -13.68 -1.22 -14.58
N PRO A 87 -13.09 -0.14 -15.14
CA PRO A 87 -12.30 0.80 -14.37
C PRO A 87 -13.20 1.61 -13.43
N SER A 88 -12.76 1.73 -12.19
CA SER A 88 -13.47 2.51 -11.16
C SER A 88 -12.48 3.32 -10.33
N GLU A 89 -12.89 4.53 -9.95
CA GLU A 89 -12.12 5.32 -8.99
C GLU A 89 -12.09 4.67 -7.62
N ILE A 90 -10.98 4.85 -6.94
CA ILE A 90 -10.75 4.25 -5.63
C ILE A 90 -11.07 5.29 -4.54
N ARG A 91 -11.84 4.89 -3.53
CA ARG A 91 -12.12 5.73 -2.36
C ARG A 91 -10.81 5.99 -1.57
N PRO A 92 -10.65 7.15 -0.91
CA PRO A 92 -9.42 7.52 -0.20
C PRO A 92 -8.93 6.46 0.80
N ASP A 93 -9.83 5.92 1.63
CA ASP A 93 -9.47 4.87 2.61
C ASP A 93 -8.93 3.60 1.94
N ARG A 94 -9.47 3.23 0.78
CA ARG A 94 -9.04 2.06 0.02
C ARG A 94 -7.72 2.31 -0.72
N ARG A 95 -7.48 3.54 -1.18
CA ARG A 95 -6.18 3.92 -1.76
C ARG A 95 -5.05 3.63 -0.77
N ILE A 96 -5.19 4.12 0.45
CA ILE A 96 -4.23 3.88 1.53
C ILE A 96 -4.06 2.39 1.80
N ALA A 97 -5.16 1.63 1.90
CA ALA A 97 -5.11 0.19 2.17
C ALA A 97 -4.39 -0.59 1.05
N LEU A 98 -4.64 -0.25 -0.22
CA LEU A 98 -3.97 -0.87 -1.36
C LEU A 98 -2.48 -0.54 -1.39
N THR A 99 -2.13 0.72 -1.14
CA THR A 99 -0.74 1.17 -1.06
C THR A 99 0.05 0.41 0.00
N ILE A 100 -0.50 0.31 1.21
CA ILE A 100 0.11 -0.45 2.32
C ILE A 100 0.28 -1.92 1.91
N LYS A 101 -0.78 -2.53 1.38
CA LYS A 101 -0.75 -3.94 0.95
C LYS A 101 0.32 -4.18 -0.12
N TRP A 102 0.42 -3.33 -1.12
CA TRP A 102 1.40 -3.50 -2.19
C TRP A 102 2.83 -3.31 -1.68
N LEU A 103 3.10 -2.24 -0.94
CA LEU A 103 4.42 -2.02 -0.34
C LEU A 103 4.86 -3.23 0.49
N ILE A 104 4.03 -3.74 1.38
CA ILE A 104 4.36 -4.89 2.23
C ILE A 104 4.55 -6.17 1.39
N SER A 105 3.64 -6.43 0.43
CA SER A 105 3.72 -7.65 -0.38
C SER A 105 4.98 -7.69 -1.24
N TYR A 106 5.34 -6.58 -1.87
CA TYR A 106 6.54 -6.51 -2.72
C TYR A 106 7.82 -6.43 -1.89
N SER A 107 7.80 -5.82 -0.70
CA SER A 107 8.93 -5.94 0.22
C SER A 107 9.20 -7.39 0.61
N ARG A 108 8.16 -8.19 0.89
CA ARG A 108 8.32 -9.61 1.25
C ARG A 108 8.93 -10.46 0.15
N ASN A 109 8.73 -10.08 -1.10
CA ASN A 109 9.26 -10.80 -2.27
C ASN A 109 10.71 -10.42 -2.62
N ARG A 110 11.32 -9.50 -1.87
CA ARG A 110 12.73 -9.12 -2.06
C ARG A 110 13.68 -10.17 -1.48
N ASN A 111 14.92 -10.18 -1.94
CA ASN A 111 15.91 -11.21 -1.62
C ASN A 111 16.81 -10.89 -0.41
N GLU A 112 16.65 -9.69 0.23
CA GLU A 112 17.43 -9.33 1.40
C GLU A 112 17.12 -10.27 2.59
N LYS A 113 18.05 -10.37 3.55
CA LYS A 113 17.96 -11.34 4.67
C LYS A 113 16.80 -11.03 5.61
N SER A 114 16.71 -9.81 6.12
CA SER A 114 15.71 -9.43 7.12
C SER A 114 14.54 -8.69 6.49
N MET A 115 13.35 -8.76 7.15
CA MET A 115 12.18 -8.01 6.69
C MET A 115 12.40 -6.49 6.77
N ALA A 116 13.18 -6.02 7.74
CA ALA A 116 13.53 -4.61 7.86
C ALA A 116 14.38 -4.13 6.65
N GLU A 117 15.33 -4.95 6.19
CA GLU A 117 16.12 -4.64 4.99
C GLU A 117 15.29 -4.65 3.71
N ARG A 118 14.41 -5.65 3.56
CA ARG A 118 13.47 -5.76 2.44
C ARG A 118 12.56 -4.55 2.36
N LEU A 119 11.99 -4.15 3.50
CA LEU A 119 11.12 -3.00 3.58
C LEU A 119 11.86 -1.69 3.29
N ALA A 120 13.06 -1.49 3.85
CA ALA A 120 13.90 -0.34 3.58
C ALA A 120 14.26 -0.25 2.09
N GLY A 121 14.64 -1.37 1.47
CA GLY A 121 14.95 -1.43 0.05
C GLY A 121 13.76 -1.03 -0.84
N GLU A 122 12.55 -1.50 -0.52
CA GLU A 122 11.36 -1.16 -1.28
C GLU A 122 10.94 0.31 -1.06
N ILE A 123 11.06 0.84 0.17
CA ILE A 123 10.79 2.25 0.47
C ILE A 123 11.73 3.16 -0.34
N ILE A 124 13.03 2.87 -0.38
CA ILE A 124 14.00 3.66 -1.13
C ILE A 124 13.68 3.62 -2.64
N ALA A 125 13.40 2.45 -3.19
CA ALA A 125 13.01 2.32 -4.59
C ALA A 125 11.72 3.08 -4.89
N ALA A 126 10.67 2.89 -4.08
CA ALA A 126 9.38 3.53 -4.27
C ALA A 126 9.44 5.07 -4.09
N SER A 127 10.29 5.59 -3.20
CA SER A 127 10.48 7.03 -3.03
C SER A 127 11.08 7.71 -4.27
N LYS A 128 11.86 6.96 -5.05
CA LYS A 128 12.42 7.40 -6.34
C LYS A 128 11.46 7.19 -7.52
N GLY A 129 10.30 6.57 -7.29
CA GLY A 129 9.34 6.22 -8.34
C GLY A 129 9.66 4.89 -9.04
N GLU A 130 10.52 4.08 -8.44
CA GLU A 130 10.95 2.78 -8.95
C GLU A 130 10.44 1.65 -8.03
N GLY A 131 10.75 0.40 -8.38
CA GLY A 131 10.42 -0.75 -7.56
C GLY A 131 9.12 -1.46 -7.96
N ALA A 132 8.94 -2.65 -7.41
CA ALA A 132 7.86 -3.55 -7.78
C ALA A 132 6.47 -3.04 -7.33
N ALA A 133 6.40 -2.31 -6.24
CA ALA A 133 5.15 -1.70 -5.76
C ALA A 133 4.67 -0.58 -6.71
N VAL A 134 5.60 0.27 -7.20
CA VAL A 134 5.28 1.32 -8.18
C VAL A 134 4.87 0.70 -9.51
N LYS A 135 5.61 -0.31 -9.98
CA LYS A 135 5.26 -1.06 -11.20
C LYS A 135 3.85 -1.65 -11.11
N LYS A 136 3.45 -2.19 -9.96
CA LYS A 136 2.08 -2.68 -9.75
C LYS A 136 1.02 -1.60 -9.91
N LYS A 137 1.28 -0.39 -9.41
CA LYS A 137 0.39 0.76 -9.62
C LYS A 137 0.26 1.07 -11.12
N GLU A 138 1.39 1.16 -11.84
CA GLU A 138 1.42 1.45 -13.27
C GLU A 138 0.68 0.38 -14.08
N ASP A 139 0.90 -0.90 -13.79
CA ASP A 139 0.19 -2.01 -14.44
C ASP A 139 -1.33 -1.92 -14.20
N THR A 140 -1.73 -1.55 -12.97
CA THR A 140 -3.15 -1.36 -12.64
C THR A 140 -3.76 -0.20 -13.41
N HIS A 141 -3.04 0.92 -13.52
CA HIS A 141 -3.47 2.08 -14.32
C HIS A 141 -3.54 1.75 -15.80
N ARG A 142 -2.54 1.02 -16.34
CA ARG A 142 -2.54 0.56 -17.74
C ARG A 142 -3.72 -0.35 -18.05
N MET A 143 -4.02 -1.29 -17.15
CA MET A 143 -5.21 -2.14 -17.29
C MET A 143 -6.50 -1.32 -17.25
N ALA A 144 -6.60 -0.32 -16.39
CA ALA A 144 -7.77 0.55 -16.31
C ALA A 144 -7.95 1.39 -17.59
N GLU A 145 -6.85 1.86 -18.17
CA GLU A 145 -6.87 2.62 -19.42
C GLU A 145 -7.26 1.74 -20.61
N ALA A 146 -6.69 0.54 -20.72
CA ALA A 146 -7.05 -0.42 -21.76
C ALA A 146 -8.54 -0.82 -21.73
N ASN A 147 -9.16 -0.83 -20.54
CA ASN A 147 -10.57 -1.17 -20.35
C ASN A 147 -11.49 0.06 -20.25
N LYS A 148 -11.00 1.26 -20.60
CA LYS A 148 -11.75 2.53 -20.50
C LYS A 148 -13.05 2.51 -21.29
N ALA A 149 -13.11 1.80 -22.42
CA ALA A 149 -14.30 1.64 -23.26
C ALA A 149 -15.48 1.02 -22.48
N PHE A 150 -15.22 0.20 -21.42
CA PHE A 150 -16.25 -0.45 -20.61
C PHE A 150 -16.69 0.38 -19.40
N SER A 151 -16.24 1.62 -19.27
CA SER A 151 -16.56 2.50 -18.13
C SER A 151 -18.05 2.78 -17.98
N HIS A 152 -18.83 2.74 -19.09
CA HIS A 152 -20.29 2.93 -19.08
C HIS A 152 -21.05 1.80 -18.39
N PHE A 153 -20.45 0.62 -18.18
CA PHE A 153 -21.03 -0.45 -17.35
C PHE A 153 -20.85 -0.23 -15.86
N ARG A 154 -20.31 0.91 -15.46
CA ARG A 154 -20.16 1.32 -14.06
C ARG A 154 -21.54 1.62 -13.48
N ALA A 155 -21.93 0.89 -12.42
CA ALA A 155 -23.13 1.12 -11.60
C ALA A 155 -22.72 1.54 -10.19
#